data_e084eb4971feb39e5be614c524e5aa72
#
_entry.id   e084eb4971feb39e5be614c524e5aa72
#
_cell.length_a   1.000
_cell.length_b   1.000
_cell.length_c   1.000
_cell.angle_alpha   90.00
_cell.angle_beta   90.00
_cell.angle_gamma   90.00
#
_symmetry.space_group_name_H-M   'P 1'
#
loop_
_entity.id
_entity.type
_entity.pdbx_description
1 polymer ?
#
loop_
_entity_poly.entity_id
_entity_poly.type
_entity_poly.pdbx_seq_one_letter_code
_entity_poly.pdbx_strand_id
1 'polypeptide(L)'
;AVPGTVYGLLEAHERFGDLPLEKVLQPVIDQARNGIIVSYDLHNAIGSSYQLKKDPESRKIYFQNNKPVAIGSLMKRPDLAKTFEAISKEGKDGFYDGWVAEKIQSSMKDNGGFIDSNDLEQYSSKFRDPIGVNYRGYSVYTQGPPSGGGITFLTALNVLSYYNLGKYRKDSSLTYHLLAEALRRGHNNRSHHVGDPDYYDVPTEGLISKGRAKLLAKNISFDKASKASSIQKYNHIEESKDTTHYSVIDRNGNAVSNTYTLGYSFGSGVTIPGTGILMNNQMRNFAYKYGDKTSTSRASSPGNRFEPGKRPMSTMH
;
A
#
# COMPACT_ATOMS: atom_id res chain seq x y z
N ALA A 1 -8.30 0.41 8.81
CA ALA A 1 -9.17 -0.27 7.85
C ALA A 1 -9.13 -1.78 8.10
N VAL A 2 -10.14 -2.51 7.65
CA VAL A 2 -10.16 -3.98 7.72
C VAL A 2 -8.89 -4.54 7.09
N PRO A 3 -8.14 -5.44 7.77
CA PRO A 3 -6.94 -6.04 7.20
C PRO A 3 -7.28 -6.91 5.98
N GLY A 4 -6.71 -6.59 4.82
CA GLY A 4 -7.05 -7.27 3.57
C GLY A 4 -5.96 -8.20 3.03
N THR A 5 -4.74 -8.11 3.53
CA THR A 5 -3.60 -8.88 3.02
C THR A 5 -3.83 -10.39 3.10
N VAL A 6 -4.36 -10.87 4.21
CA VAL A 6 -4.63 -12.31 4.41
C VAL A 6 -5.64 -12.81 3.37
N TYR A 7 -6.77 -12.12 3.22
CA TYR A 7 -7.79 -12.50 2.25
C TYR A 7 -7.25 -12.54 0.81
N GLY A 8 -6.58 -11.45 0.40
CA GLY A 8 -6.06 -11.34 -0.96
C GLY A 8 -4.98 -12.38 -1.29
N LEU A 9 -4.07 -12.67 -0.35
CA LEU A 9 -3.04 -13.70 -0.55
C LEU A 9 -3.62 -15.11 -0.58
N LEU A 10 -4.58 -15.42 0.29
CA LEU A 10 -5.26 -16.72 0.29
C LEU A 10 -6.08 -16.92 -0.98
N GLU A 11 -6.77 -15.91 -1.46
CA GLU A 11 -7.52 -16.00 -2.72
C GLU A 11 -6.60 -16.14 -3.93
N ALA A 12 -5.44 -15.49 -3.94
CA ALA A 12 -4.42 -15.69 -4.95
C ALA A 12 -3.84 -17.11 -4.89
N HIS A 13 -3.59 -17.63 -3.69
CA HIS A 13 -3.13 -19.00 -3.49
C HIS A 13 -4.17 -20.03 -3.94
N GLU A 14 -5.44 -19.85 -3.59
CA GLU A 14 -6.54 -20.72 -4.01
C GLU A 14 -6.69 -20.80 -5.53
N ARG A 15 -6.42 -19.69 -6.22
CA ARG A 15 -6.59 -19.57 -7.68
C ARG A 15 -5.37 -19.99 -8.49
N PHE A 16 -4.17 -19.76 -7.97
CA PHE A 16 -2.92 -19.90 -8.71
C PHE A 16 -1.85 -20.73 -7.98
N GLY A 17 -2.09 -21.17 -6.75
CA GLY A 17 -1.13 -21.92 -5.96
C GLY A 17 -1.14 -23.40 -6.29
N ASP A 18 0.06 -24.00 -6.36
CA ASP A 18 0.24 -25.45 -6.54
C ASP A 18 0.54 -26.17 -5.23
N LEU A 19 1.22 -25.49 -4.29
CA LEU A 19 1.61 -26.09 -3.02
C LEU A 19 0.47 -26.02 -2.00
N PRO A 20 0.30 -27.03 -1.13
CA PRO A 20 -0.63 -26.93 0.00
C PRO A 20 -0.32 -25.70 0.86
N LEU A 21 -1.37 -25.00 1.33
CA LEU A 21 -1.24 -23.79 2.13
C LEU A 21 -0.35 -23.99 3.37
N GLU A 22 -0.48 -25.14 4.03
CA GLU A 22 0.35 -25.52 5.18
C GLU A 22 1.84 -25.47 4.86
N LYS A 23 2.25 -25.99 3.69
CA LYS A 23 3.66 -25.93 3.24
C LYS A 23 4.13 -24.52 2.98
N VAL A 24 3.26 -23.66 2.45
CA VAL A 24 3.58 -22.25 2.17
C VAL A 24 3.73 -21.46 3.45
N LEU A 25 2.89 -21.72 4.47
CA LEU A 25 2.90 -20.98 5.73
C LEU A 25 3.90 -21.55 6.78
N GLN A 26 4.32 -22.81 6.66
CA GLN A 26 5.21 -23.42 7.66
C GLN A 26 6.50 -22.61 7.93
N PRO A 27 7.23 -22.07 6.91
CA PRO A 27 8.44 -21.29 7.16
C PRO A 27 8.18 -20.02 7.99
N VAL A 28 7.06 -19.33 7.76
CA VAL A 28 6.73 -18.09 8.52
C VAL A 28 6.25 -18.42 9.94
N ILE A 29 5.55 -19.55 10.13
CA ILE A 29 5.18 -20.06 11.45
C ILE A 29 6.44 -20.35 12.26
N ASP A 30 7.41 -21.05 11.66
CA ASP A 30 8.67 -21.40 12.31
C ASP A 30 9.49 -20.15 12.65
N GLN A 31 9.59 -19.18 11.74
CA GLN A 31 10.26 -17.90 12.00
C GLN A 31 9.59 -17.10 13.11
N ALA A 32 8.26 -17.04 13.13
CA ALA A 32 7.52 -16.35 14.18
C ALA A 32 7.72 -17.01 15.55
N ARG A 33 7.73 -18.36 15.60
CA ARG A 33 7.89 -19.14 16.82
C ARG A 33 9.33 -19.12 17.33
N ASN A 34 10.30 -19.39 16.44
CA ASN A 34 11.71 -19.54 16.81
C ASN A 34 12.43 -18.21 16.90
N GLY A 35 11.95 -17.19 16.19
CA GLY A 35 12.46 -15.84 16.18
C GLY A 35 13.28 -15.50 14.92
N ILE A 36 13.41 -14.22 14.69
CA ILE A 36 14.27 -13.63 13.66
C ILE A 36 15.37 -12.81 14.33
N ILE A 37 16.53 -12.74 13.69
CA ILE A 37 17.63 -11.88 14.15
C ILE A 37 17.27 -10.41 13.86
N VAL A 38 17.33 -9.57 14.87
CA VAL A 38 17.07 -8.13 14.74
C VAL A 38 18.21 -7.49 13.94
N SER A 39 17.89 -6.99 12.75
CA SER A 39 18.82 -6.24 11.91
C SER A 39 19.02 -4.81 12.42
N TYR A 40 20.05 -4.13 11.90
CA TYR A 40 20.30 -2.70 12.15
C TYR A 40 19.07 -1.86 11.71
N ASP A 41 18.52 -2.14 10.51
CA ASP A 41 17.38 -1.39 9.97
C ASP A 41 16.12 -1.60 10.80
N LEU A 42 15.84 -2.84 11.20
CA LEU A 42 14.70 -3.15 12.07
C LEU A 42 14.81 -2.44 13.43
N HIS A 43 15.98 -2.48 14.04
CA HIS A 43 16.25 -1.77 15.31
C HIS A 43 15.97 -0.27 15.20
N ASN A 44 16.49 0.37 14.16
CA ASN A 44 16.31 1.81 13.94
C ASN A 44 14.87 2.17 13.60
N ALA A 45 14.21 1.36 12.79
CA ALA A 45 12.80 1.54 12.46
C ALA A 45 11.91 1.45 13.71
N ILE A 46 12.14 0.47 14.59
CA ILE A 46 11.45 0.34 15.89
C ILE A 46 11.72 1.60 16.74
N GLY A 47 12.98 2.02 16.84
CA GLY A 47 13.39 3.18 17.64
C GLY A 47 12.77 4.49 17.19
N SER A 48 12.51 4.62 15.90
CA SER A 48 11.89 5.80 15.27
C SER A 48 10.36 5.82 15.40
N SER A 49 9.74 4.71 15.74
CA SER A 49 8.29 4.58 15.80
C SER A 49 7.72 4.98 17.16
N TYR A 50 7.23 6.21 17.26
CA TYR A 50 6.50 6.69 18.44
C TYR A 50 5.25 5.85 18.72
N GLN A 51 4.55 5.41 17.70
CA GLN A 51 3.30 4.65 17.79
C GLN A 51 3.51 3.29 18.45
N LEU A 52 4.55 2.54 18.04
CA LEU A 52 4.91 1.27 18.69
C LEU A 52 5.22 1.44 20.18
N LYS A 53 5.91 2.53 20.53
CA LYS A 53 6.27 2.80 21.91
C LYS A 53 5.06 3.19 22.76
N LYS A 54 4.05 3.79 22.16
CA LYS A 54 2.82 4.24 22.84
C LYS A 54 1.88 3.08 23.16
N ASP A 55 1.75 2.13 22.22
CA ASP A 55 0.87 0.98 22.41
C ASP A 55 1.45 -0.03 23.40
N PRO A 56 0.70 -0.42 24.45
CA PRO A 56 1.23 -1.32 25.50
C PRO A 56 1.63 -2.69 24.98
N GLU A 57 0.88 -3.27 24.03
CA GLU A 57 1.16 -4.60 23.50
C GLU A 57 2.35 -4.57 22.53
N SER A 58 2.39 -3.61 21.64
CA SER A 58 3.55 -3.38 20.75
C SER A 58 4.82 -3.11 21.56
N ARG A 59 4.72 -2.34 22.63
CA ARG A 59 5.88 -2.06 23.50
C ARG A 59 6.46 -3.33 24.11
N LYS A 60 5.63 -4.30 24.54
CA LYS A 60 6.12 -5.59 25.05
C LYS A 60 6.92 -6.38 24.02
N ILE A 61 6.51 -6.30 22.75
CA ILE A 61 7.12 -7.05 21.66
C ILE A 61 8.40 -6.41 21.14
N TYR A 62 8.36 -5.08 20.95
CA TYR A 62 9.40 -4.35 20.22
C TYR A 62 10.42 -3.63 21.12
N PHE A 63 10.16 -3.53 22.43
CA PHE A 63 11.04 -2.81 23.36
C PHE A 63 11.39 -3.66 24.57
N GLN A 64 12.66 -3.51 25.04
CA GLN A 64 13.17 -4.04 26.28
C GLN A 64 13.74 -2.88 27.11
N ASN A 65 13.31 -2.72 28.34
CA ASN A 65 13.75 -1.61 29.20
C ASN A 65 13.60 -0.22 28.54
N ASN A 66 12.47 0.00 27.86
CA ASN A 66 12.16 1.22 27.07
C ASN A 66 13.11 1.52 25.89
N LYS A 67 14.00 0.60 25.52
CA LYS A 67 14.86 0.68 24.33
C LYS A 67 14.37 -0.30 23.29
N PRO A 68 14.54 -0.03 21.99
CA PRO A 68 14.28 -1.01 20.94
C PRO A 68 15.02 -2.32 21.21
N VAL A 69 14.45 -3.45 20.82
CA VAL A 69 15.14 -4.76 20.88
C VAL A 69 16.52 -4.66 20.24
N ALA A 70 17.53 -5.25 20.88
CA ALA A 70 18.93 -5.04 20.50
C ALA A 70 19.27 -5.66 19.14
N ILE A 71 20.15 -5.01 18.37
CA ILE A 71 20.70 -5.54 17.14
C ILE A 71 21.37 -6.90 17.42
N GLY A 72 21.13 -7.89 16.56
CA GLY A 72 21.67 -9.24 16.71
C GLY A 72 20.92 -10.11 17.74
N SER A 73 19.97 -9.55 18.49
CA SER A 73 19.12 -10.34 19.37
C SER A 73 18.06 -11.13 18.59
N LEU A 74 17.53 -12.16 19.22
CA LEU A 74 16.47 -13.00 18.66
C LEU A 74 15.11 -12.47 19.10
N MET A 75 14.32 -11.99 18.14
CA MET A 75 12.93 -11.51 18.37
C MET A 75 11.92 -12.61 18.02
N LYS A 76 11.25 -13.16 19.03
CA LYS A 76 10.19 -14.16 18.87
C LYS A 76 8.81 -13.52 18.88
N ARG A 77 7.89 -14.11 18.12
CA ARG A 77 6.49 -13.66 18.03
C ARG A 77 5.52 -14.84 18.12
N PRO A 78 5.44 -15.50 19.30
CA PRO A 78 4.67 -16.74 19.46
C PRO A 78 3.17 -16.56 19.20
N ASP A 79 2.59 -15.42 19.54
CA ASP A 79 1.18 -15.17 19.26
C ASP A 79 0.91 -14.98 17.76
N LEU A 80 1.84 -14.37 17.01
CA LEU A 80 1.75 -14.30 15.56
C LEU A 80 1.88 -15.70 14.92
N ALA A 81 2.71 -16.58 15.49
CA ALA A 81 2.78 -17.97 15.04
C ALA A 81 1.43 -18.69 15.18
N LYS A 82 0.72 -18.52 16.31
CA LYS A 82 -0.63 -19.07 16.51
C LYS A 82 -1.63 -18.54 15.48
N THR A 83 -1.55 -17.25 15.17
CA THR A 83 -2.40 -16.65 14.11
C THR A 83 -2.13 -17.29 12.75
N PHE A 84 -0.86 -17.48 12.37
CA PHE A 84 -0.52 -18.16 11.13
C PHE A 84 -0.92 -19.63 11.12
N GLU A 85 -0.89 -20.32 12.27
CA GLU A 85 -1.38 -21.69 12.40
C GLU A 85 -2.89 -21.78 12.19
N ALA A 86 -3.68 -20.83 12.72
CA ALA A 86 -5.11 -20.76 12.47
C ALA A 86 -5.40 -20.54 10.98
N ILE A 87 -4.70 -19.60 10.34
CA ILE A 87 -4.83 -19.36 8.91
C ILE A 87 -4.42 -20.61 8.09
N SER A 88 -3.36 -21.30 8.50
CA SER A 88 -2.88 -22.52 7.83
C SER A 88 -3.90 -23.65 7.84
N LYS A 89 -4.64 -23.80 8.94
CA LYS A 89 -5.65 -24.86 9.13
C LYS A 89 -7.01 -24.52 8.53
N GLU A 90 -7.44 -23.27 8.71
CA GLU A 90 -8.83 -22.85 8.50
C GLU A 90 -8.95 -21.83 7.34
N GLY A 91 -7.81 -21.51 6.70
CA GLY A 91 -7.82 -20.55 5.59
C GLY A 91 -8.30 -19.16 6.03
N LYS A 92 -9.25 -18.61 5.28
CA LYS A 92 -9.83 -17.28 5.55
C LYS A 92 -10.54 -17.23 6.90
N ASP A 93 -11.23 -18.30 7.29
CA ASP A 93 -11.98 -18.36 8.54
C ASP A 93 -11.06 -18.28 9.75
N GLY A 94 -9.84 -18.83 9.66
CA GLY A 94 -8.82 -18.72 10.71
C GLY A 94 -8.35 -17.29 11.02
N PHE A 95 -8.76 -16.30 10.21
CA PHE A 95 -8.45 -14.88 10.44
C PHE A 95 -9.71 -14.01 10.57
N TYR A 96 -10.70 -14.22 9.70
CA TYR A 96 -11.88 -13.34 9.60
C TYR A 96 -13.06 -13.84 10.42
N ASP A 97 -12.99 -15.07 10.95
CA ASP A 97 -13.92 -15.68 11.89
C ASP A 97 -13.17 -16.25 13.10
N GLY A 98 -13.86 -16.84 14.05
CA GLY A 98 -13.28 -17.46 15.23
C GLY A 98 -12.47 -16.51 16.12
N TRP A 99 -11.51 -17.10 16.86
CA TRP A 99 -10.80 -16.41 17.95
C TRP A 99 -9.96 -15.19 17.50
N VAL A 100 -9.41 -15.20 16.28
CA VAL A 100 -8.62 -14.06 15.77
C VAL A 100 -9.53 -12.85 15.54
N ALA A 101 -10.66 -13.07 14.87
CA ALA A 101 -11.68 -12.03 14.63
C ALA A 101 -12.24 -11.48 15.95
N GLU A 102 -12.56 -12.35 16.92
CA GLU A 102 -13.00 -11.96 18.25
C GLU A 102 -11.98 -11.06 18.97
N LYS A 103 -10.68 -11.39 18.88
CA LYS A 103 -9.60 -10.57 19.45
C LYS A 103 -9.48 -9.20 18.78
N ILE A 104 -9.60 -9.15 17.44
CA ILE A 104 -9.61 -7.88 16.70
C ILE A 104 -10.80 -7.03 17.15
N GLN A 105 -12.00 -7.58 17.16
CA GLN A 105 -13.22 -6.90 17.58
C GLN A 105 -13.13 -6.37 19.02
N SER A 106 -12.70 -7.21 19.97
CA SER A 106 -12.54 -6.80 21.38
C SER A 106 -11.55 -5.64 21.49
N SER A 107 -10.39 -5.75 20.86
CA SER A 107 -9.39 -4.68 20.87
C SER A 107 -9.92 -3.38 20.25
N MET A 108 -10.70 -3.46 19.17
CA MET A 108 -11.35 -2.28 18.57
C MET A 108 -12.33 -1.64 19.54
N LYS A 109 -13.21 -2.43 20.16
CA LYS A 109 -14.18 -1.96 21.16
C LYS A 109 -13.48 -1.25 22.33
N ASP A 110 -12.44 -1.85 22.88
CA ASP A 110 -11.73 -1.36 24.05
C ASP A 110 -10.94 -0.07 23.78
N ASN A 111 -10.53 0.16 22.54
CA ASN A 111 -9.71 1.29 22.11
C ASN A 111 -10.43 2.32 21.23
N GLY A 112 -11.76 2.23 21.10
CA GLY A 112 -12.57 3.16 20.30
C GLY A 112 -12.34 3.05 18.79
N GLY A 113 -11.95 1.86 18.31
CA GLY A 113 -11.85 1.54 16.88
C GLY A 113 -13.23 1.24 16.27
N PHE A 114 -13.25 1.07 14.94
CA PHE A 114 -14.52 0.95 14.19
C PHE A 114 -14.76 -0.45 13.60
N ILE A 115 -13.79 -1.36 13.62
CA ILE A 115 -13.94 -2.68 13.02
C ILE A 115 -14.73 -3.57 13.98
N ASP A 116 -15.84 -4.12 13.51
CA ASP A 116 -16.64 -5.11 14.22
C ASP A 116 -16.62 -6.48 13.52
N SER A 117 -17.38 -7.46 14.05
CA SER A 117 -17.48 -8.80 13.47
C SER A 117 -18.07 -8.78 12.06
N ASN A 118 -19.08 -7.95 11.82
CA ASN A 118 -19.73 -7.83 10.52
C ASN A 118 -18.78 -7.30 9.45
N ASP A 119 -17.92 -6.33 9.80
CA ASP A 119 -16.87 -5.81 8.90
C ASP A 119 -15.87 -6.90 8.51
N LEU A 120 -15.51 -7.78 9.44
CA LEU A 120 -14.59 -8.89 9.18
C LEU A 120 -15.24 -9.98 8.33
N GLU A 121 -16.44 -10.39 8.67
CA GLU A 121 -17.20 -11.43 7.98
C GLU A 121 -17.54 -11.05 6.53
N GLN A 122 -17.92 -9.80 6.30
CA GLN A 122 -18.29 -9.30 4.97
C GLN A 122 -17.08 -8.90 4.11
N TYR A 123 -15.87 -8.92 4.67
CA TYR A 123 -14.70 -8.52 3.90
C TYR A 123 -14.42 -9.49 2.76
N SER A 124 -14.13 -8.94 1.58
CA SER A 124 -13.67 -9.71 0.42
C SER A 124 -12.62 -8.95 -0.37
N SER A 125 -11.69 -9.64 -1.02
CA SER A 125 -10.80 -9.02 -1.99
C SER A 125 -11.52 -8.79 -3.33
N LYS A 126 -10.92 -7.98 -4.20
CA LYS A 126 -11.47 -7.70 -5.54
C LYS A 126 -10.43 -8.00 -6.60
N PHE A 127 -10.78 -8.87 -7.53
CA PHE A 127 -10.06 -9.00 -8.78
C PHE A 127 -10.43 -7.84 -9.70
N ARG A 128 -9.43 -7.21 -10.28
CA ARG A 128 -9.59 -6.11 -11.23
C ARG A 128 -8.66 -6.31 -12.40
N ASP A 129 -9.11 -5.97 -13.58
CA ASP A 129 -8.28 -6.00 -14.77
C ASP A 129 -7.13 -4.99 -14.62
N PRO A 130 -5.92 -5.36 -15.05
CA PRO A 130 -4.80 -4.44 -15.06
C PRO A 130 -5.05 -3.32 -16.08
N ILE A 131 -4.57 -2.13 -15.76
CA ILE A 131 -4.53 -1.01 -16.71
C ILE A 131 -3.15 -0.95 -17.38
N GLY A 132 -3.10 -0.50 -18.63
CA GLY A 132 -1.84 -0.53 -19.35
C GLY A 132 -1.70 0.51 -20.45
N VAL A 133 -0.45 0.74 -20.85
CA VAL A 133 -0.08 1.60 -21.98
C VAL A 133 1.05 0.97 -22.80
N ASN A 134 1.18 1.37 -24.05
CA ASN A 134 2.39 1.08 -24.81
C ASN A 134 3.40 2.23 -24.62
N TYR A 135 4.58 1.88 -24.14
CA TYR A 135 5.69 2.81 -23.98
C TYR A 135 6.91 2.30 -24.75
N ARG A 136 7.26 3.01 -25.85
CA ARG A 136 8.43 2.71 -26.69
C ARG A 136 8.48 1.25 -27.22
N GLY A 137 7.32 0.70 -27.59
CA GLY A 137 7.21 -0.66 -28.09
C GLY A 137 6.97 -1.74 -27.03
N TYR A 138 7.06 -1.40 -25.75
CA TYR A 138 6.76 -2.30 -24.64
C TYR A 138 5.36 -2.08 -24.11
N SER A 139 4.62 -3.15 -23.88
CA SER A 139 3.35 -3.12 -23.14
C SER A 139 3.67 -3.07 -21.65
N VAL A 140 3.18 -2.04 -20.97
CA VAL A 140 3.39 -1.82 -19.54
C VAL A 140 2.05 -1.90 -18.84
N TYR A 141 1.92 -2.84 -17.92
CA TYR A 141 0.71 -3.06 -17.14
C TYR A 141 0.95 -2.78 -15.66
N THR A 142 -0.09 -2.32 -14.99
CA THR A 142 -0.06 -2.05 -13.56
C THR A 142 -1.46 -2.15 -12.97
N GLN A 143 -1.54 -2.12 -11.65
CA GLN A 143 -2.79 -2.11 -10.90
C GLN A 143 -3.57 -0.82 -11.15
N GLY A 144 -4.88 -0.97 -11.41
CA GLY A 144 -5.82 0.13 -11.56
C GLY A 144 -6.38 0.65 -10.22
N PRO A 145 -7.35 1.59 -10.27
CA PRO A 145 -8.06 2.07 -9.08
C PRO A 145 -8.64 0.93 -8.22
N PRO A 146 -8.68 1.08 -6.90
CA PRO A 146 -8.41 2.29 -6.11
C PRO A 146 -6.92 2.62 -5.93
N SER A 147 -6.00 1.88 -6.57
CA SER A 147 -4.60 2.28 -6.59
C SER A 147 -4.40 3.48 -7.54
N GLY A 148 -3.93 4.58 -6.97
CA GLY A 148 -3.57 5.76 -7.74
C GLY A 148 -2.14 5.73 -8.25
N GLY A 149 -1.31 4.80 -7.76
CA GLY A 149 0.08 4.64 -8.19
C GLY A 149 0.16 4.29 -9.66
N GLY A 150 -0.66 3.35 -10.14
CA GLY A 150 -0.74 2.98 -11.54
C GLY A 150 -1.11 4.14 -12.46
N ILE A 151 -2.10 4.95 -12.10
CA ILE A 151 -2.47 6.16 -12.86
C ILE A 151 -1.30 7.14 -12.91
N THR A 152 -0.60 7.35 -11.79
CA THR A 152 0.58 8.23 -11.74
C THR A 152 1.66 7.75 -12.68
N PHE A 153 2.01 6.48 -12.60
CA PHE A 153 3.08 5.84 -13.37
C PHE A 153 2.79 5.85 -14.87
N LEU A 154 1.62 5.37 -15.29
CA LEU A 154 1.24 5.31 -16.71
C LEU A 154 1.07 6.69 -17.33
N THR A 155 0.52 7.66 -16.59
CA THR A 155 0.48 9.07 -17.02
C THR A 155 1.89 9.59 -17.27
N ALA A 156 2.82 9.36 -16.34
CA ALA A 156 4.20 9.82 -16.47
C ALA A 156 4.89 9.19 -17.68
N LEU A 157 4.76 7.87 -17.88
CA LEU A 157 5.30 7.19 -19.06
C LEU A 157 4.76 7.79 -20.38
N ASN A 158 3.44 7.99 -20.45
CA ASN A 158 2.82 8.57 -21.63
C ASN A 158 3.26 10.01 -21.89
N VAL A 159 3.43 10.85 -20.85
CA VAL A 159 4.02 12.18 -20.98
C VAL A 159 5.46 12.10 -21.48
N LEU A 160 6.29 11.22 -20.90
CA LEU A 160 7.69 11.04 -21.29
C LEU A 160 7.85 10.48 -22.70
N SER A 161 6.83 9.80 -23.26
CA SER A 161 6.89 9.30 -24.64
C SER A 161 7.00 10.41 -25.69
N TYR A 162 6.67 11.67 -25.35
CA TYR A 162 6.80 12.84 -26.22
C TYR A 162 8.20 13.48 -26.20
N TYR A 163 9.12 12.96 -25.38
CA TYR A 163 10.50 13.45 -25.27
C TYR A 163 11.49 12.37 -25.68
N ASN A 164 12.49 12.72 -26.47
CA ASN A 164 13.59 11.81 -26.80
C ASN A 164 14.62 11.81 -25.67
N LEU A 165 14.33 11.07 -24.58
CA LEU A 165 15.23 10.98 -23.42
C LEU A 165 16.62 10.41 -23.78
N GLY A 166 16.74 9.62 -24.85
CA GLY A 166 18.02 9.07 -25.31
C GLY A 166 19.00 10.13 -25.80
N LYS A 167 18.53 11.36 -26.10
CA LYS A 167 19.40 12.49 -26.46
C LYS A 167 20.10 13.12 -25.25
N TYR A 168 19.66 12.81 -24.04
CA TYR A 168 20.18 13.41 -22.82
C TYR A 168 20.94 12.36 -22.02
N ARG A 169 21.95 12.80 -21.28
CA ARG A 169 22.60 11.91 -20.32
C ARG A 169 21.58 11.50 -19.26
N LYS A 170 21.58 10.21 -18.88
CA LYS A 170 20.63 9.66 -17.89
C LYS A 170 20.68 10.36 -16.52
N ASP A 171 21.84 10.91 -16.17
CA ASP A 171 22.15 11.63 -14.92
C ASP A 171 22.17 13.17 -15.09
N SER A 172 21.65 13.70 -16.19
CA SER A 172 21.60 15.14 -16.40
C SER A 172 20.44 15.79 -15.63
N SER A 173 20.61 17.07 -15.28
CA SER A 173 19.56 17.87 -14.65
C SER A 173 18.28 17.92 -15.48
N LEU A 174 18.41 17.95 -16.82
CA LEU A 174 17.26 17.95 -17.73
C LEU A 174 16.49 16.63 -17.69
N THR A 175 17.18 15.49 -17.62
CA THR A 175 16.52 14.19 -17.47
C THR A 175 15.72 14.13 -16.17
N TYR A 176 16.32 14.52 -15.04
CA TYR A 176 15.62 14.57 -13.75
C TYR A 176 14.47 15.58 -13.76
N HIS A 177 14.64 16.73 -14.43
CA HIS A 177 13.58 17.71 -14.58
C HIS A 177 12.37 17.15 -15.32
N LEU A 178 12.57 16.50 -16.47
CA LEU A 178 11.49 15.90 -17.25
C LEU A 178 10.79 14.77 -16.50
N LEU A 179 11.55 13.92 -15.77
CA LEU A 179 10.99 12.87 -14.91
C LEU A 179 10.12 13.47 -13.80
N ALA A 180 10.63 14.48 -13.10
CA ALA A 180 9.89 15.14 -12.01
C ALA A 180 8.61 15.82 -12.54
N GLU A 181 8.68 16.51 -13.66
CA GLU A 181 7.53 17.18 -14.28
C GLU A 181 6.47 16.17 -14.77
N ALA A 182 6.87 15.04 -15.33
CA ALA A 182 5.96 13.97 -15.74
C ALA A 182 5.27 13.32 -14.53
N LEU A 183 6.03 12.98 -13.49
CA LEU A 183 5.49 12.44 -12.24
C LEU A 183 4.51 13.41 -11.56
N ARG A 184 4.84 14.70 -11.49
CA ARG A 184 3.94 15.71 -10.91
C ARG A 184 2.59 15.76 -11.62
N ARG A 185 2.54 15.55 -12.93
CA ARG A 185 1.29 15.49 -13.71
C ARG A 185 0.52 14.20 -13.44
N GLY A 186 1.21 13.09 -13.31
CA GLY A 186 0.61 11.83 -12.87
C GLY A 186 0.01 11.92 -11.45
N HIS A 187 0.75 12.51 -10.51
CA HIS A 187 0.25 12.76 -9.16
C HIS A 187 -0.98 13.68 -9.14
N ASN A 188 -1.01 14.69 -10.00
CA ASN A 188 -2.17 15.56 -10.12
C ASN A 188 -3.40 14.80 -10.62
N ASN A 189 -3.26 13.97 -11.68
CA ASN A 189 -4.34 13.10 -12.15
C ASN A 189 -4.87 12.21 -11.03
N ARG A 190 -3.99 11.53 -10.31
CA ARG A 190 -4.34 10.69 -9.17
C ARG A 190 -5.15 11.45 -8.11
N SER A 191 -4.61 12.57 -7.66
CA SER A 191 -5.17 13.30 -6.52
C SER A 191 -6.57 13.84 -6.75
N HIS A 192 -6.94 14.12 -8.01
CA HIS A 192 -8.22 14.74 -8.34
C HIS A 192 -9.28 13.77 -8.86
N HIS A 193 -8.88 12.57 -9.32
CA HIS A 193 -9.78 11.70 -10.06
C HIS A 193 -9.85 10.28 -9.54
N VAL A 194 -8.91 9.82 -8.71
CA VAL A 194 -8.89 8.42 -8.25
C VAL A 194 -9.69 8.24 -6.97
N GLY A 195 -10.43 7.15 -6.92
CA GLY A 195 -11.19 6.67 -5.78
C GLY A 195 -11.50 5.19 -5.93
N ASP A 196 -12.37 4.66 -5.07
CA ASP A 196 -12.85 3.29 -5.18
C ASP A 196 -13.84 3.16 -6.35
N PRO A 197 -13.51 2.36 -7.40
CA PRO A 197 -14.37 2.23 -8.57
C PRO A 197 -15.70 1.51 -8.29
N ASP A 198 -15.86 0.86 -7.15
CA ASP A 198 -17.15 0.29 -6.73
C ASP A 198 -18.13 1.38 -6.27
N TYR A 199 -17.65 2.61 -6.00
CA TYR A 199 -18.42 3.75 -5.49
C TYR A 199 -18.32 5.02 -6.33
N TYR A 200 -17.39 5.05 -7.28
CA TYR A 200 -17.09 6.26 -8.06
C TYR A 200 -16.57 5.89 -9.44
N ASP A 201 -17.17 6.46 -10.48
CA ASP A 201 -16.69 6.28 -11.85
C ASP A 201 -15.36 7.01 -12.07
N VAL A 202 -14.26 6.24 -12.00
CA VAL A 202 -12.91 6.76 -12.24
C VAL A 202 -12.63 6.78 -13.74
N PRO A 203 -12.39 7.95 -14.36
CA PRO A 203 -12.18 8.06 -15.81
C PRO A 203 -10.78 7.55 -16.22
N THR A 204 -10.48 6.31 -15.92
CA THR A 204 -9.15 5.68 -16.01
C THR A 204 -8.56 5.82 -17.42
N GLU A 205 -9.31 5.42 -18.46
CA GLU A 205 -8.85 5.48 -19.85
C GLU A 205 -8.52 6.92 -20.28
N GLY A 206 -9.36 7.88 -19.91
CA GLY A 206 -9.12 9.30 -20.19
C GLY A 206 -7.85 9.81 -19.52
N LEU A 207 -7.62 9.42 -18.26
CA LEU A 207 -6.46 9.86 -17.46
C LEU A 207 -5.13 9.37 -18.04
N ILE A 208 -5.08 8.14 -18.58
CA ILE A 208 -3.86 7.54 -19.15
C ILE A 208 -3.82 7.65 -20.69
N SER A 209 -4.74 8.39 -21.32
CA SER A 209 -4.79 8.51 -22.77
C SER A 209 -3.58 9.26 -23.36
N LYS A 210 -3.18 8.89 -24.56
CA LYS A 210 -2.14 9.61 -25.33
C LYS A 210 -2.53 11.06 -25.61
N GLY A 211 -3.83 11.32 -25.88
CA GLY A 211 -4.34 12.68 -26.12
C GLY A 211 -4.11 13.60 -24.92
N ARG A 212 -4.50 13.13 -23.71
CA ARG A 212 -4.25 13.87 -22.46
C ARG A 212 -2.75 14.04 -22.20
N ALA A 213 -1.96 12.99 -22.37
CA ALA A 213 -0.51 13.05 -22.17
C ALA A 213 0.16 14.08 -23.09
N LYS A 214 -0.29 14.21 -24.35
CA LYS A 214 0.18 15.23 -25.29
C LYS A 214 -0.06 16.66 -24.78
N LEU A 215 -1.25 16.91 -24.22
CA LEU A 215 -1.59 18.22 -23.64
C LEU A 215 -0.72 18.50 -22.39
N LEU A 216 -0.53 17.51 -21.53
CA LEU A 216 0.30 17.62 -20.33
C LEU A 216 1.78 17.86 -20.70
N ALA A 217 2.31 17.18 -21.70
CA ALA A 217 3.67 17.35 -22.18
C ALA A 217 3.93 18.75 -22.73
N LYS A 218 3.02 19.31 -23.53
CA LYS A 218 3.16 20.66 -24.10
C LYS A 218 3.38 21.76 -23.05
N ASN A 219 2.92 21.54 -21.83
CA ASN A 219 3.00 22.51 -20.73
C ASN A 219 4.26 22.34 -19.87
N ILE A 220 5.24 21.52 -20.28
CA ILE A 220 6.53 21.39 -19.60
C ILE A 220 7.53 22.37 -20.24
N SER A 221 8.03 23.32 -19.46
CA SER A 221 9.14 24.17 -19.85
C SER A 221 10.46 23.43 -19.64
N PHE A 222 11.45 23.62 -20.53
CA PHE A 222 12.79 23.06 -20.37
C PHE A 222 13.67 23.88 -19.41
N ASP A 223 13.33 25.15 -19.19
CA ASP A 223 14.17 26.11 -18.47
C ASP A 223 13.77 26.28 -17.00
N LYS A 224 12.55 25.91 -16.63
CA LYS A 224 12.03 26.12 -15.28
C LYS A 224 11.00 25.08 -14.87
N ALA A 225 10.98 24.76 -13.58
CA ALA A 225 9.95 23.92 -13.00
C ALA A 225 8.57 24.59 -13.05
N SER A 226 7.53 23.81 -13.35
CA SER A 226 6.15 24.28 -13.29
C SER A 226 5.79 24.70 -11.86
N LYS A 227 5.04 25.79 -11.69
CA LYS A 227 4.47 26.14 -10.39
C LYS A 227 3.42 25.09 -10.01
N ALA A 228 3.39 24.64 -8.77
CA ALA A 228 2.39 23.66 -8.29
C ALA A 228 0.95 24.14 -8.56
N SER A 229 0.69 25.44 -8.41
CA SER A 229 -0.61 26.07 -8.69
C SER A 229 -1.01 26.09 -10.17
N SER A 230 -0.04 26.01 -11.10
CA SER A 230 -0.32 25.96 -12.55
C SER A 230 -0.63 24.55 -13.06
N ILE A 231 -0.30 23.54 -12.26
CA ILE A 231 -0.69 22.15 -12.47
C ILE A 231 -1.87 21.89 -11.53
N GLN A 232 -3.05 22.44 -11.84
CA GLN A 232 -4.27 22.35 -10.99
C GLN A 232 -3.99 21.99 -9.51
N LYS A 233 -4.34 22.80 -8.56
CA LYS A 233 -4.11 22.75 -7.10
C LYS A 233 -3.48 21.43 -6.57
N TYR A 234 -2.16 21.35 -6.58
CA TYR A 234 -1.42 20.30 -5.90
C TYR A 234 -1.31 20.68 -4.42
N ASN A 235 -1.95 19.95 -3.57
CA ASN A 235 -1.65 19.98 -2.13
C ASN A 235 -0.47 19.04 -1.90
N HIS A 236 0.57 19.55 -1.25
CA HIS A 236 1.75 18.74 -0.88
C HIS A 236 1.29 17.62 0.05
N ILE A 237 1.50 16.40 -0.37
CA ILE A 237 1.12 15.21 0.38
C ILE A 237 2.42 14.48 0.71
N GLU A 238 2.71 14.29 1.98
CA GLU A 238 3.76 13.39 2.41
C GLU A 238 3.33 11.95 2.07
N GLU A 239 4.02 11.34 1.13
CA GLU A 239 3.84 9.91 0.83
C GLU A 239 4.56 9.08 1.89
N SER A 240 3.94 7.97 2.30
CA SER A 240 4.62 6.98 3.11
C SER A 240 5.79 6.43 2.32
N LYS A 241 6.97 6.39 2.95
CA LYS A 241 8.18 5.78 2.39
C LYS A 241 8.24 4.27 2.68
N ASP A 242 7.21 3.74 3.32
CA ASP A 242 7.19 2.43 3.95
C ASP A 242 6.19 1.52 3.25
N THR A 243 6.68 0.72 2.33
CA THR A 243 5.90 -0.27 1.57
C THR A 243 6.83 -1.40 1.19
N THR A 244 6.31 -2.62 1.10
CA THR A 244 7.08 -3.77 0.63
C THR A 244 6.62 -4.13 -0.77
N HIS A 245 7.58 -4.28 -1.67
CA HIS A 245 7.37 -4.78 -3.02
C HIS A 245 8.34 -5.91 -3.32
N TYR A 246 7.87 -6.96 -3.98
CA TYR A 246 8.73 -7.99 -4.54
C TYR A 246 8.18 -8.50 -5.87
N SER A 247 9.08 -8.92 -6.73
CA SER A 247 8.77 -9.55 -8.01
C SER A 247 9.43 -10.91 -8.06
N VAL A 248 8.69 -11.90 -8.55
CA VAL A 248 9.17 -13.26 -8.73
C VAL A 248 8.87 -13.68 -10.16
N ILE A 249 9.83 -14.33 -10.80
CA ILE A 249 9.64 -14.99 -12.09
C ILE A 249 10.20 -16.40 -11.99
N ASP A 250 9.43 -17.38 -12.44
CA ASP A 250 9.86 -18.77 -12.47
C ASP A 250 10.50 -19.13 -13.83
N ARG A 251 11.03 -20.36 -13.91
CA ARG A 251 11.64 -20.89 -15.14
C ARG A 251 10.67 -21.06 -16.32
N ASN A 252 9.37 -21.07 -16.05
CA ASN A 252 8.31 -21.22 -17.07
C ASN A 252 7.82 -19.86 -17.57
N GLY A 253 8.33 -18.75 -17.00
CA GLY A 253 7.93 -17.39 -17.34
C GLY A 253 6.70 -16.91 -16.56
N ASN A 254 6.18 -17.66 -15.59
CA ASN A 254 5.17 -17.17 -14.69
C ASN A 254 5.77 -16.05 -13.84
N ALA A 255 5.06 -14.93 -13.73
CA ALA A 255 5.54 -13.74 -13.04
C ALA A 255 4.54 -13.26 -12.01
N VAL A 256 5.04 -12.89 -10.84
CA VAL A 256 4.26 -12.22 -9.76
C VAL A 256 4.94 -10.91 -9.44
N SER A 257 4.15 -9.84 -9.38
CA SER A 257 4.55 -8.54 -8.88
C SER A 257 3.60 -8.18 -7.74
N ASN A 258 4.11 -8.14 -6.52
CA ASN A 258 3.29 -7.95 -5.33
C ASN A 258 3.74 -6.72 -4.54
N THR A 259 2.77 -5.89 -4.21
CA THR A 259 2.96 -4.74 -3.32
C THR A 259 1.96 -4.84 -2.18
N TYR A 260 2.44 -4.82 -0.94
CA TYR A 260 1.57 -4.74 0.23
C TYR A 260 2.12 -3.75 1.25
N THR A 261 1.23 -3.23 2.09
CA THR A 261 1.60 -2.18 3.04
C THR A 261 0.65 -2.12 4.23
N LEU A 262 1.18 -1.75 5.38
CA LEU A 262 0.39 -1.33 6.53
C LEU A 262 0.09 0.18 6.53
N GLY A 263 0.66 0.91 5.58
CA GLY A 263 0.65 2.38 5.50
C GLY A 263 1.99 2.94 5.96
N TYR A 264 2.21 3.21 7.24
CA TYR A 264 3.55 3.43 7.80
C TYR A 264 4.27 2.11 8.05
N SER A 265 5.59 2.14 8.33
CA SER A 265 6.44 0.95 8.59
C SER A 265 5.79 -0.04 9.57
N PHE A 266 5.12 0.47 10.59
CA PHE A 266 4.40 -0.30 11.60
C PHE A 266 2.91 0.06 11.64
N GLY A 267 2.33 0.49 10.53
CA GLY A 267 0.93 0.84 10.42
C GLY A 267 0.48 1.86 11.47
N SER A 268 -0.55 1.49 12.24
CA SER A 268 -1.03 2.28 13.38
C SER A 268 -0.11 2.18 14.62
N GLY A 269 0.80 1.22 14.64
CA GLY A 269 1.61 0.88 15.79
C GLY A 269 0.86 0.09 16.88
N VAL A 270 -0.40 -0.27 16.63
CA VAL A 270 -1.25 -1.03 17.56
C VAL A 270 -1.15 -2.52 17.25
N THR A 271 -0.75 -3.31 18.22
CA THR A 271 -0.78 -4.78 18.15
C THR A 271 -2.01 -5.32 18.85
N ILE A 272 -2.76 -6.21 18.19
CA ILE A 272 -3.91 -6.89 18.80
C ILE A 272 -3.42 -7.91 19.82
N PRO A 273 -3.81 -7.79 21.11
CA PRO A 273 -3.34 -8.65 22.18
C PRO A 273 -3.63 -10.13 21.93
N GLY A 274 -2.62 -10.98 22.13
CA GLY A 274 -2.72 -12.44 21.99
C GLY A 274 -2.70 -12.95 20.55
N THR A 275 -2.71 -12.06 19.53
CA THR A 275 -2.64 -12.46 18.11
C THR A 275 -1.29 -12.10 17.47
N GLY A 276 -0.58 -11.12 18.02
CA GLY A 276 0.63 -10.58 17.42
C GLY A 276 0.40 -9.79 16.13
N ILE A 277 -0.85 -9.54 15.73
CA ILE A 277 -1.21 -8.79 14.51
C ILE A 277 -0.96 -7.30 14.75
N LEU A 278 -0.18 -6.69 13.87
CA LEU A 278 0.03 -5.26 13.83
C LEU A 278 -0.95 -4.61 12.87
N MET A 279 -1.78 -3.68 13.35
CA MET A 279 -2.85 -3.06 12.57
C MET A 279 -2.33 -1.97 11.62
N ASN A 280 -2.93 -1.91 10.43
CA ASN A 280 -2.65 -0.87 9.45
C ASN A 280 -3.16 0.51 9.88
N ASN A 281 -2.71 1.58 9.21
CA ASN A 281 -3.24 2.94 9.34
C ASN A 281 -3.79 3.49 8.03
N GLN A 282 -4.34 2.63 7.16
CA GLN A 282 -4.79 2.99 5.82
C GLN A 282 -6.00 3.94 5.79
N MET A 283 -6.78 4.03 6.88
CA MET A 283 -7.89 4.99 7.00
C MET A 283 -7.44 6.44 6.73
N ARG A 284 -6.20 6.78 7.06
CA ARG A 284 -5.61 8.10 6.77
C ARG A 284 -5.57 8.46 5.28
N ASN A 285 -5.72 7.48 4.40
CA ASN A 285 -5.67 7.70 2.96
C ASN A 285 -6.98 8.25 2.39
N PHE A 286 -8.08 8.21 3.15
CA PHE A 286 -9.33 8.84 2.76
C PHE A 286 -9.25 10.38 2.79
N ALA A 287 -10.07 11.02 1.96
CA ALA A 287 -10.34 12.45 2.02
C ALA A 287 -11.45 12.71 3.04
N TYR A 288 -11.10 13.27 4.21
CA TYR A 288 -12.07 13.57 5.27
C TYR A 288 -12.95 14.80 4.95
N LYS A 289 -12.39 15.79 4.23
CA LYS A 289 -13.14 16.94 3.72
C LYS A 289 -12.75 17.25 2.28
N TYR A 290 -13.74 17.36 1.42
CA TYR A 290 -13.53 17.85 0.06
C TYR A 290 -13.16 19.34 0.09
N GLY A 291 -12.03 19.68 -0.54
CA GLY A 291 -11.59 21.06 -0.64
C GLY A 291 -10.96 21.65 0.63
N ASP A 292 -10.85 20.90 1.73
CA ASP A 292 -10.17 21.37 2.93
C ASP A 292 -8.67 21.47 2.69
N LYS A 293 -8.14 22.69 2.75
CA LYS A 293 -6.71 22.98 2.59
C LYS A 293 -5.85 22.45 3.76
N THR A 294 -6.49 22.12 4.89
CA THR A 294 -5.85 21.61 6.10
C THR A 294 -5.88 20.08 6.18
N SER A 295 -6.62 19.43 5.28
CA SER A 295 -6.71 17.97 5.22
C SER A 295 -5.37 17.37 4.83
N THR A 296 -4.85 16.48 5.66
CA THR A 296 -3.67 15.63 5.38
C THR A 296 -4.01 14.49 4.42
N SER A 297 -5.22 14.47 3.85
CA SER A 297 -5.65 13.42 2.93
C SER A 297 -4.86 13.46 1.63
N ARG A 298 -4.46 12.28 1.17
CA ARG A 298 -3.61 12.09 -0.02
C ARG A 298 -4.32 12.31 -1.35
N ALA A 299 -5.62 12.56 -1.32
CA ALA A 299 -6.40 12.86 -2.51
C ALA A 299 -7.57 13.76 -2.17
N SER A 300 -7.80 14.75 -3.02
CA SER A 300 -8.97 15.62 -2.97
C SER A 300 -10.11 15.12 -3.86
N SER A 301 -9.96 13.95 -4.45
CA SER A 301 -10.98 13.33 -5.30
C SER A 301 -12.29 13.10 -4.52
N PRO A 302 -13.43 13.46 -5.09
CA PRO A 302 -14.74 13.10 -4.53
C PRO A 302 -14.88 11.58 -4.33
N GLY A 303 -14.29 10.80 -5.23
CA GLY A 303 -14.27 9.33 -5.18
C GLY A 303 -13.49 8.75 -4.01
N ASN A 304 -12.65 9.55 -3.31
CA ASN A 304 -11.89 9.08 -2.16
C ASN A 304 -12.44 9.57 -0.82
N ARG A 305 -13.69 10.06 -0.75
CA ARG A 305 -14.35 10.39 0.52
C ARG A 305 -14.53 9.14 1.37
N PHE A 306 -14.41 9.33 2.68
CA PHE A 306 -14.69 8.28 3.65
C PHE A 306 -16.19 7.93 3.63
N GLU A 307 -16.48 6.66 3.43
CA GLU A 307 -17.82 6.07 3.45
C GLU A 307 -17.72 4.60 3.93
N PRO A 308 -18.76 4.06 4.61
CA PRO A 308 -18.80 2.65 4.99
C PRO A 308 -18.62 1.72 3.79
N GLY A 309 -17.91 0.60 3.98
CA GLY A 309 -17.66 -0.41 2.93
C GLY A 309 -16.64 -0.02 1.86
N LYS A 310 -16.23 1.24 1.79
CA LYS A 310 -15.36 1.80 0.76
C LYS A 310 -13.87 1.55 1.03
N ARG A 311 -13.11 1.30 -0.03
CA ARG A 311 -11.65 1.18 0.02
C ARG A 311 -10.97 2.52 -0.15
N PRO A 312 -9.99 2.87 0.68
CA PRO A 312 -9.22 4.10 0.50
C PRO A 312 -8.36 4.03 -0.76
N MET A 313 -8.12 5.19 -1.38
CA MET A 313 -7.13 5.29 -2.44
C MET A 313 -5.75 4.86 -1.92
N SER A 314 -5.08 4.00 -2.67
CA SER A 314 -3.71 3.59 -2.42
C SER A 314 -2.72 4.32 -3.33
N THR A 315 -1.44 4.31 -2.94
CA THR A 315 -0.32 4.82 -3.77
C THR A 315 0.54 3.70 -4.33
N MET A 316 0.20 2.45 -4.04
CA MET A 316 0.87 1.26 -4.53
C MET A 316 0.69 1.10 -6.06
N HIS A 317 1.66 0.48 -6.71
CA HIS A 317 1.64 0.12 -8.12
C HIS A 317 2.60 -1.04 -8.40
#